data_31e6a4494f2093a73a72d7e7b8b1bc4d
#
_entry.id   31e6a4494f2093a73a72d7e7b8b1bc4d
#
_cell.length_a   1.000
_cell.length_b   1.000
_cell.length_c   1.000
_cell.angle_alpha   90.00
_cell.angle_beta   90.00
_cell.angle_gamma   90.00
#
_symmetry.space_group_name_H-M   'P 1'
#
loop_
_entity.id
_entity.type
_entity.pdbx_description
1 polymer ?
#
loop_
_entity_poly.entity_id
_entity_poly.type
_entity_poly.pdbx_seq_one_letter_code
_entity_poly.pdbx_strand_id
1 'polypeptide(L)'
;MSYHSFQEWQKLAGNLKPRHQLFINGRFEDAASGKCFSSINPANQSVLAEVAAGDAIDIDMAVAAARAAFNKGVWSEETPQNRKAVLLKLADLIRANLDELALLDSMDMGKPVEDAAAVDVPGSAAFFQWYAEAIDKIYDEIAPTGKGNLALITKEPLGV
;
A
#
# COMPACT_ATOMS: atom_id res chain seq x y z
N MET A 1 14.23 15.46 -15.04
CA MET A 1 14.30 14.06 -15.49
C MET A 1 13.50 14.00 -16.79
N SER A 2 14.02 13.40 -17.88
CA SER A 2 13.21 13.21 -19.08
C SER A 2 12.41 11.92 -18.85
N TYR A 3 11.10 12.06 -18.74
CA TYR A 3 10.19 10.91 -18.75
C TYR A 3 10.15 10.29 -20.14
N HIS A 4 9.57 9.10 -20.25
CA HIS A 4 9.36 8.44 -21.53
C HIS A 4 8.57 9.32 -22.50
N SER A 5 8.87 9.16 -23.79
CA SER A 5 8.02 9.71 -24.85
C SER A 5 6.64 9.03 -24.85
N PHE A 6 5.65 9.63 -25.49
CA PHE A 6 4.33 9.04 -25.64
C PHE A 6 4.36 7.62 -26.26
N GLN A 7 5.24 7.40 -27.25
CA GLN A 7 5.40 6.09 -27.86
C GLN A 7 5.97 5.03 -26.90
N GLU A 8 6.91 5.43 -26.05
CA GLU A 8 7.48 4.54 -25.03
C GLU A 8 6.42 4.19 -23.98
N TRP A 9 5.65 5.17 -23.49
CA TRP A 9 4.53 4.93 -22.60
C TRP A 9 3.48 3.99 -23.20
N GLN A 10 3.13 4.16 -24.47
CA GLN A 10 2.21 3.25 -25.18
C GLN A 10 2.75 1.81 -25.24
N LYS A 11 4.04 1.65 -25.51
CA LYS A 11 4.69 0.34 -25.55
C LYS A 11 4.67 -0.33 -24.16
N LEU A 12 4.98 0.41 -23.11
CA LEU A 12 4.95 -0.09 -21.73
C LEU A 12 3.52 -0.47 -21.33
N ALA A 13 2.53 0.36 -21.63
CA ALA A 13 1.12 0.08 -21.38
C ALA A 13 0.63 -1.19 -22.08
N GLY A 14 1.06 -1.42 -23.33
CA GLY A 14 0.72 -2.65 -24.07
C GLY A 14 1.29 -3.94 -23.48
N ASN A 15 2.31 -3.85 -22.65
CA ASN A 15 2.92 -4.99 -21.94
C ASN A 15 2.41 -5.15 -20.50
N LEU A 16 1.62 -4.20 -20.00
CA LEU A 16 1.10 -4.21 -18.64
C LEU A 16 0.14 -5.39 -18.44
N LYS A 17 0.34 -6.12 -17.36
CA LYS A 17 -0.53 -7.23 -16.94
C LYS A 17 -0.99 -7.00 -15.51
N PRO A 18 -2.04 -6.19 -15.29
CA PRO A 18 -2.53 -5.89 -13.96
C PRO A 18 -2.92 -7.17 -13.22
N ARG A 19 -2.54 -7.26 -11.96
CA ARG A 19 -3.10 -8.29 -11.09
C ARG A 19 -4.54 -7.94 -10.74
N HIS A 20 -5.40 -8.93 -10.80
CA HIS A 20 -6.85 -8.73 -10.69
C HIS A 20 -7.48 -9.56 -9.56
N GLN A 21 -6.67 -10.30 -8.85
CA GLN A 21 -7.09 -11.16 -7.74
C GLN A 21 -7.10 -10.40 -6.40
N LEU A 22 -7.82 -10.92 -5.42
CA LEU A 22 -7.74 -10.50 -4.03
C LEU A 22 -6.35 -10.83 -3.46
N PHE A 23 -5.84 -9.99 -2.57
CA PHE A 23 -4.61 -10.28 -1.85
C PHE A 23 -4.92 -10.47 -0.36
N ILE A 24 -4.96 -11.73 0.09
CA ILE A 24 -5.32 -12.10 1.45
C ILE A 24 -4.22 -12.98 2.04
N ASN A 25 -3.78 -12.68 3.26
CA ASN A 25 -2.78 -13.46 3.99
C ASN A 25 -1.50 -13.75 3.18
N GLY A 26 -1.02 -12.77 2.41
CA GLY A 26 0.20 -12.87 1.60
C GLY A 26 0.04 -13.66 0.29
N ARG A 27 -1.18 -13.94 -0.16
CA ARG A 27 -1.47 -14.70 -1.38
C ARG A 27 -2.47 -13.98 -2.27
N PHE A 28 -2.33 -14.21 -3.58
CA PHE A 28 -3.33 -13.79 -4.55
C PHE A 28 -4.34 -14.92 -4.73
N GLU A 29 -5.63 -14.61 -4.56
CA GLU A 29 -6.73 -15.58 -4.57
C GLU A 29 -7.91 -15.00 -5.36
N ASP A 30 -8.63 -15.85 -6.07
CA ASP A 30 -9.88 -15.46 -6.71
C ASP A 30 -10.97 -15.27 -5.63
N ALA A 31 -11.99 -14.46 -5.92
CA ALA A 31 -13.12 -14.32 -5.02
C ALA A 31 -13.79 -15.66 -4.76
N ALA A 32 -14.19 -15.96 -3.53
CA ALA A 32 -14.85 -17.22 -3.14
C ALA A 32 -16.09 -17.52 -3.99
N SER A 33 -16.79 -16.47 -4.43
CA SER A 33 -17.95 -16.58 -5.34
C SER A 33 -17.58 -16.82 -6.79
N GLY A 34 -16.30 -16.65 -7.18
CA GLY A 34 -15.85 -16.62 -8.57
C GLY A 34 -16.33 -15.41 -9.37
N LYS A 35 -16.97 -14.41 -8.74
CA LYS A 35 -17.48 -13.21 -9.41
C LYS A 35 -16.36 -12.22 -9.69
N CYS A 36 -16.49 -11.53 -10.81
CA CYS A 36 -15.60 -10.43 -11.21
C CYS A 36 -16.42 -9.21 -11.62
N PHE A 37 -15.74 -8.08 -11.72
CA PHE A 37 -16.25 -6.87 -12.37
C PHE A 37 -15.16 -6.29 -13.26
N SER A 38 -15.56 -5.62 -14.35
CA SER A 38 -14.62 -5.02 -15.29
C SER A 38 -14.10 -3.69 -14.76
N SER A 39 -12.77 -3.53 -14.65
CA SER A 39 -12.13 -2.22 -14.54
C SER A 39 -12.03 -1.61 -15.94
N ILE A 40 -12.51 -0.38 -16.10
CA ILE A 40 -12.67 0.29 -17.39
C ILE A 40 -11.73 1.50 -17.46
N ASN A 41 -10.92 1.57 -18.51
CA ASN A 41 -10.13 2.76 -18.79
C ASN A 41 -11.06 3.93 -19.16
N PRO A 42 -11.10 5.01 -18.39
CA PRO A 42 -12.01 6.13 -18.64
C PRO A 42 -11.68 6.92 -19.91
N ALA A 43 -10.43 6.85 -20.39
CA ALA A 43 -9.98 7.59 -21.57
C ALA A 43 -10.50 7.00 -22.88
N ASN A 44 -10.67 5.67 -22.96
CA ASN A 44 -11.03 4.99 -24.21
C ASN A 44 -12.10 3.91 -24.07
N GLN A 45 -12.64 3.71 -22.84
CA GLN A 45 -13.68 2.75 -22.50
C GLN A 45 -13.28 1.27 -22.70
N SER A 46 -11.98 0.98 -22.84
CA SER A 46 -11.50 -0.40 -22.92
C SER A 46 -11.48 -1.06 -21.54
N VAL A 47 -11.72 -2.37 -21.51
CA VAL A 47 -11.55 -3.17 -20.30
C VAL A 47 -10.06 -3.32 -20.01
N LEU A 48 -9.64 -2.95 -18.78
CA LEU A 48 -8.28 -3.11 -18.31
C LEU A 48 -8.05 -4.50 -17.71
N ALA A 49 -8.97 -4.94 -16.89
CA ALA A 49 -8.95 -6.25 -16.23
C ALA A 49 -10.33 -6.64 -15.74
N GLU A 50 -10.57 -7.94 -15.60
CA GLU A 50 -11.70 -8.50 -14.86
C GLU A 50 -11.25 -8.72 -13.41
N VAL A 51 -11.64 -7.83 -12.51
CA VAL A 51 -11.16 -7.79 -11.12
C VAL A 51 -12.06 -8.66 -10.24
N ALA A 52 -11.48 -9.46 -9.37
CA ALA A 52 -12.20 -10.29 -8.43
C ALA A 52 -13.13 -9.46 -7.54
N ALA A 53 -14.43 -9.82 -7.52
CA ALA A 53 -15.46 -9.17 -6.71
C ALA A 53 -15.58 -9.91 -5.37
N GLY A 54 -14.80 -9.49 -4.36
CA GLY A 54 -14.87 -10.05 -3.02
C GLY A 54 -16.24 -9.84 -2.37
N ASP A 55 -16.71 -10.83 -1.64
CA ASP A 55 -17.95 -10.78 -0.87
C ASP A 55 -17.70 -10.98 0.64
N ALA A 56 -18.74 -11.23 1.41
CA ALA A 56 -18.66 -11.39 2.86
C ALA A 56 -17.67 -12.49 3.29
N ILE A 57 -17.57 -13.60 2.53
CA ILE A 57 -16.65 -14.68 2.85
C ILE A 57 -15.20 -14.23 2.71
N ASP A 58 -14.90 -13.51 1.65
CA ASP A 58 -13.56 -12.98 1.40
C ASP A 58 -13.15 -11.94 2.45
N ILE A 59 -14.11 -11.07 2.83
CA ILE A 59 -13.91 -10.09 3.91
C ILE A 59 -13.66 -10.79 5.24
N ASP A 60 -14.42 -11.82 5.58
CA ASP A 60 -14.21 -12.59 6.81
C ASP A 60 -12.81 -13.22 6.84
N MET A 61 -12.36 -13.80 5.71
CA MET A 61 -11.01 -14.33 5.58
C MET A 61 -9.93 -13.26 5.76
N ALA A 62 -10.12 -12.10 5.15
CA ALA A 62 -9.19 -10.97 5.26
C ALA A 62 -9.10 -10.45 6.70
N VAL A 63 -10.24 -10.27 7.35
CA VAL A 63 -10.33 -9.83 8.76
C VAL A 63 -9.71 -10.89 9.70
N ALA A 64 -9.97 -12.18 9.47
CA ALA A 64 -9.38 -13.24 10.27
C ALA A 64 -7.84 -13.26 10.13
N ALA A 65 -7.31 -13.06 8.93
CA ALA A 65 -5.87 -12.98 8.68
C ALA A 65 -5.25 -11.76 9.37
N ALA A 66 -5.88 -10.59 9.25
CA ALA A 66 -5.43 -9.35 9.90
C ALA A 66 -5.47 -9.49 11.43
N ARG A 67 -6.54 -10.05 11.97
CA ARG A 67 -6.68 -10.32 13.42
C ARG A 67 -5.62 -11.30 13.93
N ALA A 68 -5.32 -12.35 13.17
CA ALA A 68 -4.26 -13.29 13.51
C ALA A 68 -2.87 -12.63 13.53
N ALA A 69 -2.58 -11.76 12.56
CA ALA A 69 -1.34 -10.99 12.52
C ALA A 69 -1.23 -10.00 13.70
N PHE A 70 -2.32 -9.30 14.02
CA PHE A 70 -2.39 -8.40 15.17
C PHE A 70 -2.14 -9.14 16.49
N ASN A 71 -2.85 -10.24 16.73
CA ASN A 71 -2.73 -11.01 17.97
C ASN A 71 -1.35 -11.66 18.16
N LYS A 72 -0.64 -11.95 17.04
CA LYS A 72 0.73 -12.47 17.10
C LYS A 72 1.79 -11.38 17.31
N GLY A 73 1.40 -10.12 17.28
CA GLY A 73 2.32 -9.01 17.44
C GLY A 73 3.36 -8.86 16.32
N VAL A 74 3.17 -9.48 15.17
CA VAL A 74 4.19 -9.52 14.09
C VAL A 74 4.62 -8.15 13.57
N TRP A 75 3.87 -7.11 13.88
CA TRP A 75 4.21 -5.73 13.59
C TRP A 75 4.28 -4.86 14.84
N SER A 76 3.32 -4.98 15.76
CA SER A 76 3.22 -4.16 16.97
C SER A 76 4.36 -4.43 17.97
N GLU A 77 4.83 -5.67 18.06
CA GLU A 77 5.92 -6.08 18.95
C GLU A 77 7.30 -6.06 18.26
N GLU A 78 7.32 -5.76 16.94
CA GLU A 78 8.58 -5.67 16.22
C GLU A 78 9.35 -4.41 16.61
N THR A 79 10.69 -4.49 16.57
CA THR A 79 11.53 -3.36 16.95
C THR A 79 11.32 -2.15 16.05
N PRO A 80 11.47 -0.91 16.55
CA PRO A 80 11.41 0.30 15.71
C PRO A 80 12.34 0.24 14.50
N GLN A 81 13.54 -0.33 14.67
CA GLN A 81 14.56 -0.47 13.61
C GLN A 81 14.06 -1.38 12.48
N ASN A 82 13.48 -2.53 12.83
CA ASN A 82 12.96 -3.47 11.83
C ASN A 82 11.73 -2.91 11.11
N ARG A 83 10.81 -2.27 11.82
CA ARG A 83 9.67 -1.58 11.19
C ARG A 83 10.13 -0.48 10.23
N LYS A 84 11.13 0.31 10.63
CA LYS A 84 11.77 1.32 9.79
C LYS A 84 12.36 0.70 8.51
N ALA A 85 13.12 -0.39 8.65
CA ALA A 85 13.74 -1.08 7.52
C ALA A 85 12.68 -1.60 6.51
N VAL A 86 11.56 -2.15 6.99
CA VAL A 86 10.45 -2.60 6.13
C VAL A 86 9.84 -1.45 5.35
N LEU A 87 9.56 -0.30 5.99
CA LEU A 87 8.97 0.86 5.31
C LEU A 87 9.94 1.51 4.32
N LEU A 88 11.24 1.58 4.64
CA LEU A 88 12.27 2.04 3.70
C LEU A 88 12.34 1.12 2.49
N LYS A 89 12.31 -0.20 2.70
CA LYS A 89 12.28 -1.18 1.61
C LYS A 89 11.05 -1.02 0.72
N LEU A 90 9.88 -0.75 1.32
CA LEU A 90 8.66 -0.46 0.56
C LEU A 90 8.82 0.81 -0.30
N ALA A 91 9.37 1.89 0.26
CA ALA A 91 9.63 3.12 -0.48
C ALA A 91 10.57 2.88 -1.67
N ASP A 92 11.62 2.07 -1.49
CA ASP A 92 12.54 1.71 -2.56
C ASP A 92 11.87 0.85 -3.64
N LEU A 93 11.00 -0.10 -3.26
CA LEU A 93 10.21 -0.90 -4.20
C LEU A 93 9.24 -0.04 -5.01
N ILE A 94 8.57 0.93 -4.40
CA ILE A 94 7.72 1.89 -5.11
C ILE A 94 8.52 2.64 -6.17
N ARG A 95 9.70 3.16 -5.81
CA ARG A 95 10.59 3.86 -6.77
C ARG A 95 11.08 2.94 -7.90
N ALA A 96 11.42 1.70 -7.57
CA ALA A 96 11.90 0.72 -8.54
C ALA A 96 10.84 0.29 -9.56
N ASN A 97 9.54 0.41 -9.20
CA ASN A 97 8.41 0.05 -10.05
C ASN A 97 7.62 1.29 -10.51
N LEU A 98 8.30 2.45 -10.62
CA LEU A 98 7.67 3.74 -10.91
C LEU A 98 6.82 3.69 -12.19
N ASP A 99 7.35 3.18 -13.29
CA ASP A 99 6.68 3.19 -14.59
C ASP A 99 5.40 2.33 -14.58
N GLU A 100 5.47 1.15 -13.98
CA GLU A 100 4.32 0.25 -13.86
C GLU A 100 3.22 0.88 -12.99
N LEU A 101 3.58 1.43 -11.83
CA LEU A 101 2.64 2.07 -10.92
C LEU A 101 2.00 3.32 -11.54
N ALA A 102 2.80 4.16 -12.23
CA ALA A 102 2.28 5.35 -12.89
C ALA A 102 1.31 5.00 -14.04
N LEU A 103 1.59 3.93 -14.80
CA LEU A 103 0.69 3.45 -15.85
C LEU A 103 -0.60 2.89 -15.28
N LEU A 104 -0.55 2.10 -14.19
CA LEU A 104 -1.74 1.59 -13.53
C LEU A 104 -2.64 2.73 -13.05
N ASP A 105 -2.08 3.71 -12.37
CA ASP A 105 -2.80 4.89 -11.89
C ASP A 105 -3.41 5.68 -13.05
N SER A 106 -2.62 5.96 -14.10
CA SER A 106 -3.08 6.68 -15.27
C SER A 106 -4.20 5.96 -16.02
N MET A 107 -4.09 4.66 -16.23
CA MET A 107 -5.06 3.89 -17.00
C MET A 107 -6.35 3.62 -16.24
N ASP A 108 -6.30 3.47 -14.92
CA ASP A 108 -7.45 3.17 -14.09
C ASP A 108 -8.28 4.43 -13.77
N MET A 109 -7.64 5.55 -13.45
CA MET A 109 -8.35 6.78 -13.10
C MET A 109 -8.39 7.87 -14.18
N GLY A 110 -7.66 7.69 -15.30
CA GLY A 110 -7.65 8.65 -16.41
C GLY A 110 -6.73 9.87 -16.20
N LYS A 111 -5.80 9.81 -15.27
CA LYS A 111 -4.83 10.86 -15.01
C LYS A 111 -3.72 10.89 -16.08
N PRO A 112 -3.14 12.06 -16.43
CA PRO A 112 -1.93 12.09 -17.24
C PRO A 112 -0.81 11.28 -16.61
N VAL A 113 -0.19 10.38 -17.38
CA VAL A 113 0.87 9.48 -16.90
C VAL A 113 2.09 10.24 -16.37
N GLU A 114 2.38 11.40 -16.95
CA GLU A 114 3.47 12.27 -16.48
C GLU A 114 3.23 12.80 -15.07
N ASP A 115 1.99 13.13 -14.71
CA ASP A 115 1.65 13.56 -13.35
C ASP A 115 1.78 12.41 -12.36
N ALA A 116 1.29 11.22 -12.73
CA ALA A 116 1.44 10.02 -11.91
C ALA A 116 2.93 9.67 -11.67
N ALA A 117 3.75 9.75 -12.73
CA ALA A 117 5.19 9.46 -12.66
C ALA A 117 6.00 10.55 -11.95
N ALA A 118 5.61 11.83 -12.09
CA ALA A 118 6.36 12.96 -11.53
C ALA A 118 5.98 13.27 -10.08
N VAL A 119 4.74 13.02 -9.69
CA VAL A 119 4.17 13.49 -8.42
C VAL A 119 3.68 12.33 -7.56
N ASP A 120 2.74 11.51 -8.06
CA ASP A 120 2.01 10.58 -7.20
C ASP A 120 2.87 9.41 -6.72
N VAL A 121 3.53 8.72 -7.63
CA VAL A 121 4.38 7.57 -7.27
C VAL A 121 5.60 8.01 -6.44
N PRO A 122 6.36 9.06 -6.83
CA PRO A 122 7.44 9.59 -5.99
C PRO A 122 6.94 10.12 -4.64
N GLY A 123 5.79 10.80 -4.62
CA GLY A 123 5.15 11.30 -3.41
C GLY A 123 4.79 10.17 -2.45
N SER A 124 4.18 9.09 -2.96
CA SER A 124 3.87 7.90 -2.17
C SER A 124 5.13 7.29 -1.54
N ALA A 125 6.20 7.13 -2.33
CA ALA A 125 7.48 6.64 -1.81
C ALA A 125 8.07 7.56 -0.73
N ALA A 126 7.98 8.88 -0.92
CA ALA A 126 8.45 9.87 0.04
C ALA A 126 7.66 9.83 1.36
N PHE A 127 6.34 9.60 1.31
CA PHE A 127 5.53 9.42 2.52
C PHE A 127 5.94 8.20 3.32
N PHE A 128 6.10 7.04 2.68
CA PHE A 128 6.57 5.84 3.38
C PHE A 128 7.95 6.04 3.98
N GLN A 129 8.87 6.68 3.26
CA GLN A 129 10.19 7.01 3.79
C GLN A 129 10.10 7.94 4.99
N TRP A 130 9.31 9.01 4.90
CA TRP A 130 9.15 9.98 5.99
C TRP A 130 8.63 9.31 7.28
N TYR A 131 7.59 8.48 7.16
CA TYR A 131 7.05 7.75 8.31
C TYR A 131 8.03 6.70 8.84
N ALA A 132 8.82 6.06 7.99
CA ALA A 132 9.90 5.19 8.42
C ALA A 132 10.93 5.93 9.26
N GLU A 133 11.32 7.13 8.83
CA GLU A 133 12.28 7.98 9.53
C GLU A 133 11.69 8.57 10.83
N ALA A 134 10.36 8.69 10.93
CA ALA A 134 9.68 9.19 12.12
C ALA A 134 9.55 8.13 13.24
N ILE A 135 9.64 6.84 12.94
CA ILE A 135 9.39 5.76 13.90
C ILE A 135 10.24 5.88 15.18
N ASP A 136 11.50 6.25 15.05
CA ASP A 136 12.44 6.41 16.16
C ASP A 136 12.45 7.81 16.78
N LYS A 137 11.48 8.68 16.42
CA LYS A 137 11.36 10.07 16.86
C LYS A 137 10.04 10.38 17.56
N ILE A 138 9.13 9.41 17.61
CA ILE A 138 7.84 9.52 18.28
C ILE A 138 7.96 8.83 19.62
N TYR A 139 8.09 9.62 20.68
CA TYR A 139 8.28 9.13 22.06
C TYR A 139 6.95 8.99 22.78
N ASP A 140 6.95 8.12 23.78
CA ASP A 140 5.96 8.11 24.83
C ASP A 140 6.18 9.29 25.78
N GLU A 141 5.22 9.57 26.66
CA GLU A 141 5.24 10.76 27.50
C GLU A 141 5.25 10.37 28.99
N ILE A 142 5.81 11.25 29.82
CA ILE A 142 5.73 11.13 31.27
C ILE A 142 4.72 12.16 31.79
N ALA A 143 3.65 11.67 32.41
CA ALA A 143 2.65 12.55 32.99
C ALA A 143 3.14 13.19 34.31
N PRO A 144 2.77 14.46 34.59
CA PRO A 144 3.10 15.09 35.87
C PRO A 144 2.41 14.38 37.04
N THR A 145 3.20 14.04 38.04
CA THR A 145 2.72 13.36 39.27
C THR A 145 3.34 13.97 40.50
N GLY A 146 2.81 13.60 41.68
CA GLY A 146 3.42 13.97 42.97
C GLY A 146 4.73 13.25 43.22
N LYS A 147 5.52 13.76 44.17
CA LYS A 147 6.82 13.23 44.55
C LYS A 147 6.72 11.71 44.90
N GLY A 148 7.59 10.93 44.28
CA GLY A 148 7.67 9.47 44.53
C GLY A 148 6.78 8.62 43.58
N ASN A 149 6.01 9.23 42.68
CA ASN A 149 5.21 8.52 41.70
C ASN A 149 5.77 8.75 40.28
N LEU A 150 5.58 7.75 39.40
CA LEU A 150 5.87 7.83 37.97
C LEU A 150 4.64 7.35 37.22
N ALA A 151 4.14 8.16 36.26
CA ALA A 151 3.09 7.76 35.34
C ALA A 151 3.57 7.94 33.90
N LEU A 152 3.41 6.90 33.09
CA LEU A 152 3.78 6.86 31.68
C LEU A 152 2.50 6.91 30.84
N ILE A 153 2.55 7.66 29.73
CA ILE A 153 1.54 7.66 28.68
C ILE A 153 2.15 6.91 27.50
N THR A 154 1.71 5.68 27.28
CA THR A 154 2.22 4.82 26.21
C THR A 154 1.25 4.82 25.03
N LYS A 155 1.79 4.71 23.81
CA LYS A 155 1.01 4.56 22.57
C LYS A 155 0.90 3.09 22.23
N GLU A 156 -0.33 2.59 22.16
CA GLU A 156 -0.62 1.19 21.85
C GLU A 156 -1.50 1.08 20.62
N PRO A 157 -1.35 0.02 19.80
CA PRO A 157 -2.21 -0.20 18.63
C PRO A 157 -3.64 -0.54 19.09
N LEU A 158 -4.65 0.05 18.41
CA LEU A 158 -6.06 -0.13 18.78
C LEU A 158 -6.61 -1.52 18.41
N GLY A 159 -6.17 -2.09 17.30
CA GLY A 159 -6.66 -3.37 16.80
C GLY A 159 -6.83 -3.42 15.28
N VAL A 160 -7.72 -4.32 14.86
CA VAL A 160 -8.12 -4.55 13.46
C VAL A 160 -9.59 -4.20 13.32
#